data_7365458438615ea8ba6aded8cc94ef0e
#
_entry.id   7365458438615ea8ba6aded8cc94ef0e
#
_cell.length_a   1.000
_cell.length_b   1.000
_cell.length_c   1.000
_cell.angle_alpha   90.00
_cell.angle_beta   90.00
_cell.angle_gamma   90.00
#
_symmetry.space_group_name_H-M   'P 1'
#
loop_
_entity.id
_entity.type
_entity.pdbx_description
1 polymer ?
#
loop_
_entity_poly.entity_id
_entity_poly.type
_entity_poly.pdbx_seq_one_letter_code
_entity_poly.pdbx_strand_id
1 'polypeptide(L)'
;MSHPYQVVITDLIDDDLAPEREVLDGLAQVTALHARSEAELVGRIEQADAVILYHELALTARTIRRLERCRLIVRGGVGFDNVDRPLARELGIPVTNVPDYGTEEVADTALAMLLALTRGIHLANSVLRAGEGDWSYERAMPLARLR
;
A
#
# COMPACT_ATOMS: atom_id res chain seq x y z
N MET A 1 -2.38 36.23 -3.67
CA MET A 1 -1.50 35.06 -3.46
C MET A 1 -2.36 33.87 -3.77
N SER A 2 -1.98 33.01 -4.72
CA SER A 2 -2.74 31.76 -4.95
C SER A 2 -2.60 30.89 -3.72
N HIS A 3 -3.72 30.35 -3.22
CA HIS A 3 -3.66 29.36 -2.15
C HIS A 3 -2.85 28.15 -2.64
N PRO A 4 -1.98 27.56 -1.82
CA PRO A 4 -1.29 26.35 -2.18
C PRO A 4 -2.32 25.23 -2.45
N TYR A 5 -1.97 24.30 -3.35
CA TYR A 5 -2.80 23.11 -3.57
C TYR A 5 -2.99 22.33 -2.27
N GLN A 6 -4.14 21.66 -2.13
CA GLN A 6 -4.45 20.81 -0.99
C GLN A 6 -4.24 19.35 -1.39
N VAL A 7 -3.23 18.71 -0.83
CA VAL A 7 -2.96 17.28 -0.99
C VAL A 7 -3.39 16.55 0.27
N VAL A 8 -4.24 15.55 0.10
CA VAL A 8 -4.77 14.76 1.21
C VAL A 8 -4.27 13.33 1.11
N ILE A 9 -3.66 12.83 2.18
CA ILE A 9 -3.31 11.41 2.36
C ILE A 9 -4.41 10.76 3.18
N THR A 10 -5.02 9.70 2.68
CA THR A 10 -6.24 9.14 3.29
C THR A 10 -5.95 8.21 4.46
N ASP A 11 -4.98 7.32 4.32
CA ASP A 11 -4.75 6.18 5.21
C ASP A 11 -3.25 5.89 5.41
N LEU A 12 -2.92 4.96 6.26
CA LEU A 12 -1.64 4.32 6.54
C LEU A 12 -0.58 5.22 7.18
N ILE A 13 -0.28 6.37 6.58
CA ILE A 13 0.82 7.23 7.02
C ILE A 13 0.48 7.88 8.36
N ASP A 14 1.32 7.63 9.37
CA ASP A 14 1.18 8.11 10.75
C ASP A 14 2.50 8.72 11.25
N ASP A 15 3.15 9.49 10.40
CA ASP A 15 4.38 10.21 10.70
C ASP A 15 4.22 11.74 10.47
N ASP A 16 5.32 12.47 10.52
CA ASP A 16 5.33 13.92 10.39
C ASP A 16 5.20 14.44 8.95
N LEU A 17 5.08 13.54 7.96
CA LEU A 17 5.01 13.86 6.53
C LEU A 17 6.22 14.67 6.02
N ALA A 18 7.38 14.50 6.62
CA ALA A 18 8.57 15.28 6.26
C ALA A 18 8.97 15.10 4.78
N PRO A 19 8.99 13.88 4.22
CA PRO A 19 9.30 13.68 2.81
C PRO A 19 8.31 14.36 1.86
N GLU A 20 7.02 14.24 2.14
CA GLU A 20 5.96 14.83 1.31
C GLU A 20 6.01 16.36 1.39
N ARG A 21 6.23 16.91 2.57
CA ARG A 21 6.36 18.35 2.76
C ARG A 21 7.58 18.91 2.08
N GLU A 22 8.72 18.22 2.13
CA GLU A 22 9.95 18.63 1.44
C GLU A 22 9.75 18.69 -0.08
N VAL A 23 9.15 17.63 -0.65
CA VAL A 23 8.94 17.53 -2.11
C VAL A 23 7.90 18.53 -2.60
N LEU A 24 6.88 18.84 -1.79
CA LEU A 24 5.77 19.71 -2.16
C LEU A 24 5.89 21.13 -1.60
N ASP A 25 7.05 21.48 -1.03
CA ASP A 25 7.27 22.81 -0.45
C ASP A 25 6.99 23.93 -1.46
N GLY A 26 6.28 24.96 -1.00
CA GLY A 26 5.86 26.09 -1.82
C GLY A 26 4.79 25.78 -2.88
N LEU A 27 4.45 24.50 -3.10
CA LEU A 27 3.46 24.06 -4.09
C LEU A 27 2.13 23.66 -3.43
N ALA A 28 2.18 22.81 -2.41
CA ALA A 28 0.98 22.25 -1.81
C ALA A 28 1.08 22.17 -0.28
N GLN A 29 -0.08 22.19 0.35
CA GLN A 29 -0.24 21.80 1.76
C GLN A 29 -0.65 20.34 1.83
N VAL A 30 0.10 19.53 2.58
CA VAL A 30 -0.17 18.10 2.76
C VAL A 30 -0.81 17.84 4.12
N THR A 31 -1.87 17.05 4.13
CA THR A 31 -2.60 16.66 5.34
C THR A 31 -2.89 15.16 5.32
N ALA A 32 -2.51 14.44 6.38
CA ALA A 32 -2.93 13.06 6.59
C ALA A 32 -4.26 13.01 7.35
N LEU A 33 -5.18 12.18 6.90
CA LEU A 33 -6.51 12.02 7.50
C LEU A 33 -6.55 10.89 8.54
N HIS A 34 -5.62 9.93 8.46
CA HIS A 34 -5.57 8.73 9.30
C HIS A 34 -6.92 8.00 9.33
N ALA A 35 -7.61 7.96 8.19
CA ALA A 35 -8.92 7.36 8.08
C ALA A 35 -8.80 5.84 8.09
N ARG A 36 -9.74 5.17 8.77
CA ARG A 36 -9.83 3.71 8.87
C ARG A 36 -10.96 3.12 8.04
N SER A 37 -11.77 3.98 7.45
CA SER A 37 -12.86 3.59 6.56
C SER A 37 -13.14 4.69 5.54
N GLU A 38 -13.68 4.30 4.39
CA GLU A 38 -14.08 5.26 3.36
C GLU A 38 -15.12 6.27 3.89
N ALA A 39 -15.95 5.86 4.85
CA ALA A 39 -16.96 6.74 5.43
C ALA A 39 -16.35 7.94 6.16
N GLU A 40 -15.17 7.80 6.74
CA GLU A 40 -14.46 8.86 7.45
C GLU A 40 -13.84 9.92 6.52
N LEU A 41 -13.78 9.65 5.23
CA LEU A 41 -13.32 10.61 4.23
C LEU A 41 -14.36 11.67 3.90
N VAL A 42 -15.65 11.35 4.10
CA VAL A 42 -16.76 12.26 3.77
C VAL A 42 -16.72 13.51 4.64
N GLY A 43 -16.76 14.68 4.00
CA GLY A 43 -16.62 15.98 4.65
C GLY A 43 -15.17 16.45 4.83
N ARG A 44 -14.19 15.64 4.40
CA ARG A 44 -12.76 15.93 4.62
C ARG A 44 -11.94 15.93 3.32
N ILE A 45 -12.46 15.34 2.24
CA ILE A 45 -11.72 15.09 0.99
C ILE A 45 -12.26 15.90 -0.20
N GLU A 46 -13.45 16.48 -0.08
CA GLU A 46 -14.18 17.13 -1.17
C GLU A 46 -13.36 18.25 -1.84
N GLN A 47 -12.63 19.02 -1.03
CA GLN A 47 -11.85 20.17 -1.48
C GLN A 47 -10.38 19.85 -1.79
N ALA A 48 -9.99 18.58 -1.76
CA ALA A 48 -8.63 18.18 -2.12
C ALA A 48 -8.37 18.40 -3.61
N ASP A 49 -7.22 18.99 -3.94
CA ASP A 49 -6.73 19.12 -5.31
C ASP A 49 -6.04 17.83 -5.78
N ALA A 50 -5.46 17.05 -4.85
CA ALA A 50 -4.96 15.71 -5.08
C ALA A 50 -5.19 14.81 -3.86
N VAL A 51 -5.38 13.52 -4.13
CA VAL A 51 -5.59 12.49 -3.12
C VAL A 51 -4.54 11.41 -3.25
N ILE A 52 -3.86 11.10 -2.16
CA ILE A 52 -2.95 9.96 -2.05
C ILE A 52 -3.62 8.93 -1.15
N LEU A 53 -3.73 7.69 -1.62
CA LEU A 53 -4.23 6.58 -0.80
C LEU A 53 -3.28 5.38 -0.87
N TYR A 54 -3.30 4.59 0.18
CA TYR A 54 -2.52 3.36 0.25
C TYR A 54 -3.42 2.13 0.09
N HIS A 55 -3.39 1.17 0.99
CA HIS A 55 -4.07 -0.11 0.81
C HIS A 55 -5.16 -0.41 1.86
N GLU A 56 -5.30 0.42 2.88
CA GLU A 56 -6.28 0.18 3.95
C GLU A 56 -7.69 0.59 3.55
N LEU A 57 -7.81 1.56 2.64
CA LEU A 57 -9.09 2.08 2.18
C LEU A 57 -9.32 1.80 0.69
N ALA A 58 -10.59 1.90 0.29
CA ALA A 58 -10.98 1.99 -1.10
C ALA A 58 -11.60 3.36 -1.39
N LEU A 59 -11.34 3.90 -2.57
CA LEU A 59 -12.07 5.03 -3.14
C LEU A 59 -13.09 4.51 -4.14
N THR A 60 -14.33 4.37 -3.67
CA THR A 60 -15.46 3.95 -4.51
C THR A 60 -16.19 5.14 -5.12
N ALA A 61 -17.22 4.87 -5.90
CA ALA A 61 -18.10 5.91 -6.44
C ALA A 61 -18.68 6.84 -5.37
N ARG A 62 -18.83 6.33 -4.13
CA ARG A 62 -19.32 7.09 -2.99
C ARG A 62 -18.45 8.31 -2.68
N THR A 63 -17.15 8.15 -2.73
CA THR A 63 -16.18 9.20 -2.38
C THR A 63 -15.73 9.96 -3.63
N ILE A 64 -15.44 9.27 -4.74
CA ILE A 64 -14.93 9.91 -5.96
C ILE A 64 -15.93 10.94 -6.51
N ARG A 65 -17.25 10.68 -6.45
CA ARG A 65 -18.27 11.64 -6.87
C ARG A 65 -18.37 12.91 -6.01
N ARG A 66 -17.73 12.92 -4.85
CA ARG A 66 -17.69 14.06 -3.94
C ARG A 66 -16.49 14.95 -4.15
N LEU A 67 -15.50 14.50 -4.92
CA LEU A 67 -14.29 15.26 -5.20
C LEU A 67 -14.63 16.44 -6.14
N GLU A 68 -14.66 17.65 -5.61
CA GLU A 68 -15.08 18.84 -6.36
C GLU A 68 -13.94 19.48 -7.15
N ARG A 69 -12.71 19.32 -6.66
CA ARG A 69 -11.52 20.01 -7.20
C ARG A 69 -10.39 19.07 -7.59
N CYS A 70 -10.53 17.77 -7.30
CA CYS A 70 -9.46 16.79 -7.45
C CYS A 70 -9.02 16.65 -8.91
N ARG A 71 -7.71 16.75 -9.11
CA ARG A 71 -7.05 16.70 -10.41
C ARG A 71 -6.13 15.48 -10.55
N LEU A 72 -5.90 14.75 -9.46
CA LEU A 72 -5.04 13.59 -9.44
C LEU A 72 -5.37 12.70 -8.24
N ILE A 73 -5.46 11.39 -8.49
CA ILE A 73 -5.48 10.37 -7.45
C ILE A 73 -4.19 9.55 -7.60
N VAL A 74 -3.43 9.43 -6.52
CA VAL A 74 -2.20 8.63 -6.45
C VAL A 74 -2.44 7.45 -5.54
N ARG A 75 -2.28 6.25 -6.05
CA ARG A 75 -2.19 5.06 -5.22
C ARG A 75 -0.73 4.82 -4.84
N GLY A 76 -0.38 4.99 -3.56
CA GLY A 76 0.98 4.85 -3.02
C GLY A 76 1.41 3.38 -2.93
N GLY A 77 1.48 2.69 -4.05
CA GLY A 77 1.93 1.30 -4.17
C GLY A 77 1.58 0.68 -5.52
N VAL A 78 1.89 -0.60 -5.71
CA VAL A 78 1.77 -1.30 -7.01
C VAL A 78 0.31 -1.56 -7.40
N GLY A 79 -0.49 -2.15 -6.51
CA GLY A 79 -1.89 -2.46 -6.76
C GLY A 79 -2.75 -1.19 -6.84
N PHE A 80 -3.83 -1.23 -7.59
CA PHE A 80 -4.74 -0.10 -7.79
C PHE A 80 -6.22 -0.53 -7.88
N ASP A 81 -6.52 -1.71 -7.45
CA ASP A 81 -7.84 -2.34 -7.44
C ASP A 81 -8.79 -1.72 -6.39
N ASN A 82 -8.23 -0.99 -5.43
CA ASN A 82 -8.98 -0.26 -4.43
C ASN A 82 -9.43 1.15 -4.87
N VAL A 83 -9.32 1.50 -6.17
CA VAL A 83 -9.81 2.75 -6.75
C VAL A 83 -10.78 2.47 -7.89
N ASP A 84 -11.96 3.08 -7.88
CA ASP A 84 -12.91 3.05 -9.01
C ASP A 84 -12.38 3.90 -10.18
N ARG A 85 -11.41 3.33 -10.90
CA ARG A 85 -10.74 3.98 -12.04
C ARG A 85 -11.67 4.28 -13.21
N PRO A 86 -12.63 3.42 -13.58
CA PRO A 86 -13.62 3.75 -14.60
C PRO A 86 -14.32 5.07 -14.30
N LEU A 87 -14.85 5.22 -13.09
CA LEU A 87 -15.53 6.45 -12.68
C LEU A 87 -14.58 7.65 -12.60
N ALA A 88 -13.37 7.48 -12.04
CA ALA A 88 -12.38 8.57 -12.02
C ALA A 88 -12.08 9.09 -13.43
N ARG A 89 -11.93 8.17 -14.40
CA ARG A 89 -11.74 8.50 -15.82
C ARG A 89 -12.94 9.27 -16.40
N GLU A 90 -14.17 8.84 -16.12
CA GLU A 90 -15.39 9.53 -16.55
C GLU A 90 -15.43 10.99 -16.05
N LEU A 91 -14.94 11.21 -14.85
CA LEU A 91 -14.86 12.54 -14.22
C LEU A 91 -13.60 13.33 -14.61
N GLY A 92 -12.75 12.77 -15.48
CA GLY A 92 -11.52 13.42 -15.93
C GLY A 92 -10.40 13.44 -14.89
N ILE A 93 -10.46 12.61 -13.85
CA ILE A 93 -9.47 12.51 -12.79
C ILE A 93 -8.49 11.37 -13.12
N PRO A 94 -7.23 11.65 -13.45
CA PRO A 94 -6.22 10.62 -13.66
C PRO A 94 -5.91 9.88 -12.36
N VAL A 95 -5.66 8.57 -12.49
CA VAL A 95 -5.22 7.71 -11.39
C VAL A 95 -3.84 7.16 -11.72
N THR A 96 -2.88 7.36 -10.84
CA THR A 96 -1.50 6.85 -10.95
C THR A 96 -1.18 5.89 -9.81
N ASN A 97 -0.15 5.09 -9.99
CA ASN A 97 0.38 4.17 -8.97
C ASN A 97 1.92 4.19 -8.99
N VAL A 98 2.55 3.46 -8.07
CA VAL A 98 4.01 3.25 -8.00
C VAL A 98 4.31 1.80 -8.40
N PRO A 99 4.66 1.51 -9.67
CA PRO A 99 4.54 0.16 -10.22
C PRO A 99 5.60 -0.84 -9.78
N ASP A 100 6.83 -0.43 -9.47
CA ASP A 100 7.98 -1.33 -9.41
C ASP A 100 8.94 -1.14 -8.22
N TYR A 101 8.54 -0.39 -7.20
CA TYR A 101 9.40 -0.09 -6.04
C TYR A 101 9.79 -1.31 -5.20
N GLY A 102 9.05 -2.41 -5.26
CA GLY A 102 9.25 -3.60 -4.43
C GLY A 102 9.33 -4.90 -5.24
N THR A 103 9.63 -4.84 -6.53
CA THR A 103 9.63 -6.02 -7.42
C THR A 103 10.68 -7.04 -7.01
N GLU A 104 11.90 -6.60 -6.72
CA GLU A 104 13.00 -7.49 -6.32
C GLU A 104 12.75 -8.10 -4.93
N GLU A 105 12.31 -7.29 -3.95
CA GLU A 105 12.01 -7.74 -2.59
C GLU A 105 10.88 -8.77 -2.55
N VAL A 106 9.86 -8.59 -3.37
CA VAL A 106 8.75 -9.56 -3.49
C VAL A 106 9.24 -10.84 -4.15
N ALA A 107 10.04 -10.75 -5.21
CA ALA A 107 10.61 -11.91 -5.90
C ALA A 107 11.52 -12.72 -4.96
N ASP A 108 12.42 -12.06 -4.26
CA ASP A 108 13.34 -12.69 -3.30
C ASP A 108 12.56 -13.36 -2.15
N THR A 109 11.55 -12.69 -1.63
CA THR A 109 10.69 -13.25 -0.57
C THR A 109 9.94 -14.48 -1.07
N ALA A 110 9.40 -14.45 -2.28
CA ALA A 110 8.72 -15.60 -2.88
C ALA A 110 9.66 -16.81 -3.05
N LEU A 111 10.88 -16.58 -3.53
CA LEU A 111 11.91 -17.61 -3.65
C LEU A 111 12.33 -18.15 -2.27
N ALA A 112 12.53 -17.27 -1.30
CA ALA A 112 12.88 -17.67 0.06
C ALA A 112 11.80 -18.55 0.69
N MET A 113 10.52 -18.19 0.55
CA MET A 113 9.40 -18.99 1.03
C MET A 113 9.32 -20.34 0.30
N LEU A 114 9.48 -20.35 -1.03
CA LEU A 114 9.50 -21.58 -1.81
C LEU A 114 10.59 -22.55 -1.32
N LEU A 115 11.82 -22.05 -1.14
CA LEU A 115 12.94 -22.84 -0.64
C LEU A 115 12.73 -23.28 0.81
N ALA A 116 12.19 -22.43 1.68
CA ALA A 116 11.89 -22.78 3.06
C ALA A 116 10.86 -23.91 3.15
N LEU A 117 9.82 -23.86 2.31
CA LEU A 117 8.80 -24.91 2.25
C LEU A 117 9.35 -26.22 1.71
N THR A 118 10.02 -26.19 0.55
CA THR A 118 10.54 -27.41 -0.10
C THR A 118 11.66 -28.09 0.68
N ARG A 119 12.39 -27.35 1.50
CA ARG A 119 13.49 -27.86 2.34
C ARG A 119 13.09 -28.09 3.80
N GLY A 120 11.84 -27.85 4.17
CA GLY A 120 11.34 -28.05 5.53
C GLY A 120 12.00 -27.15 6.58
N ILE A 121 12.59 -26.00 6.17
CA ILE A 121 13.33 -25.11 7.09
C ILE A 121 12.42 -24.58 8.19
N HIS A 122 11.19 -24.22 7.87
CA HIS A 122 10.19 -23.73 8.82
C HIS A 122 9.83 -24.77 9.89
N LEU A 123 9.73 -26.05 9.51
CA LEU A 123 9.45 -27.16 10.45
C LEU A 123 10.64 -27.37 11.39
N ALA A 124 11.84 -27.50 10.84
CA ALA A 124 13.06 -27.67 11.62
C ALA A 124 13.27 -26.51 12.61
N ASN A 125 13.08 -25.28 12.14
CA ASN A 125 13.19 -24.09 13.00
C ASN A 125 12.17 -24.10 14.13
N SER A 126 10.91 -24.45 13.86
CA SER A 126 9.85 -24.50 14.87
C SER A 126 10.16 -25.52 15.97
N VAL A 127 10.59 -26.71 15.58
CA VAL A 127 10.93 -27.80 16.51
C VAL A 127 12.13 -27.42 17.39
N LEU A 128 13.19 -26.87 16.78
CA LEU A 128 14.39 -26.47 17.53
C LEU A 128 14.09 -25.30 18.50
N ARG A 129 13.27 -24.35 18.10
CA ARG A 129 12.87 -23.23 18.98
C ARG A 129 11.99 -23.66 20.15
N ALA A 130 11.20 -24.72 19.97
CA ALA A 130 10.44 -25.34 21.07
C ALA A 130 11.31 -26.15 22.05
N GLY A 131 12.58 -26.38 21.74
CA GLY A 131 13.45 -27.25 22.52
C GLY A 131 13.11 -28.75 22.40
N GLU A 132 12.31 -29.12 21.41
CA GLU A 132 11.79 -30.49 21.22
C GLU A 132 12.57 -31.31 20.18
N GLY A 133 13.58 -30.69 19.54
CA GLY A 133 14.28 -31.24 18.40
C GLY A 133 15.66 -31.77 18.71
N ASP A 134 16.05 -32.77 17.96
CA ASP A 134 17.42 -33.19 17.74
C ASP A 134 17.85 -32.79 16.31
N TRP A 135 19.06 -33.18 15.91
CA TRP A 135 19.58 -32.92 14.57
C TRP A 135 19.00 -33.89 13.50
N SER A 136 17.93 -34.61 13.80
CA SER A 136 17.26 -35.49 12.84
C SER A 136 16.50 -34.70 11.77
N TYR A 137 16.69 -35.09 10.51
CA TYR A 137 15.96 -34.54 9.38
C TYR A 137 14.64 -35.30 9.10
N GLU A 138 14.36 -36.36 9.80
CA GLU A 138 13.20 -37.23 9.55
C GLU A 138 11.86 -36.49 9.64
N ARG A 139 11.75 -35.53 10.54
CA ARG A 139 10.55 -34.70 10.73
C ARG A 139 10.27 -33.74 9.57
N ALA A 140 11.29 -33.44 8.75
CA ALA A 140 11.16 -32.57 7.58
C ALA A 140 10.93 -33.35 6.26
N MET A 141 10.86 -34.68 6.34
CA MET A 141 10.61 -35.52 5.17
C MET A 141 9.14 -35.54 4.71
N PRO A 142 8.86 -35.70 3.43
CA PRO A 142 9.82 -35.78 2.32
C PRO A 142 10.33 -34.40 1.90
N LEU A 143 11.65 -34.28 1.72
CA LEU A 143 12.27 -33.06 1.19
C LEU A 143 12.24 -33.06 -0.34
N ALA A 144 11.69 -32.02 -0.94
CA ALA A 144 11.65 -31.87 -2.38
C ALA A 144 12.90 -31.14 -2.92
N ARG A 145 13.28 -31.45 -4.16
CA ARG A 145 14.25 -30.67 -4.95
C ARG A 145 13.50 -29.84 -5.98
N LEU A 146 13.97 -28.64 -6.22
CA LEU A 146 13.50 -27.83 -7.33
C LEU A 146 14.17 -28.32 -8.63
N ARG A 147 13.50 -29.21 -9.36
CA ARG A 147 13.95 -29.76 -10.64
C ARG A 147 12.76 -29.90 -11.56
#